data_e2c28b0dbeac079714148e361edfb896
#
_entry.id   e2c28b0dbeac079714148e361edfb896
#
_cell.length_a   1.000
_cell.length_b   1.000
_cell.length_c   1.000
_cell.angle_alpha   90.00
_cell.angle_beta   90.00
_cell.angle_gamma   90.00
#
_symmetry.space_group_name_H-M   'P 1'
#
loop_
_entity.id
_entity.type
_entity.pdbx_description
1 polymer ?
#
loop_
_entity_poly.entity_id
_entity_poly.type
_entity_poly.pdbx_seq_one_letter_code
_entity_poly.pdbx_strand_id
1 'polypeptide(L)'
;MILAVTHATGPSNDARHLAGLKRRASRSDERGHPAWVMLADSGFDSAKIGPRDIIPPIRRGGNLKAAQRKARAELVSHARLDGLFGQRWKNETVNSVIKRKFGDAVRSVKRAGQNRESRLKGFIYNAHR
;
A
#
# COMPACT_ATOMS: atom_id res chain seq x y z
N MET A 1 9.26 -9.41 1.51
CA MET A 1 10.22 -8.30 1.32
C MET A 1 9.45 -6.98 1.24
N ILE A 2 9.99 -5.92 1.85
CA ILE A 2 9.46 -4.54 1.77
C ILE A 2 10.26 -3.81 0.70
N LEU A 3 9.60 -3.34 -0.34
CA LEU A 3 10.27 -2.62 -1.45
C LEU A 3 10.27 -1.10 -1.25
N ALA A 4 9.24 -0.56 -0.59
CA ALA A 4 9.11 0.87 -0.39
C ALA A 4 8.37 1.19 0.90
N VAL A 5 8.79 2.27 1.55
CA VAL A 5 8.14 2.84 2.74
C VAL A 5 7.92 4.32 2.53
N THR A 6 6.77 4.82 2.95
CA THR A 6 6.50 6.25 3.08
C THR A 6 6.02 6.56 4.47
N HIS A 7 6.33 7.75 4.93
CA HIS A 7 5.89 8.26 6.23
C HIS A 7 5.08 9.53 6.02
N ALA A 8 3.92 9.62 6.66
CA ALA A 8 3.09 10.81 6.70
C ALA A 8 3.03 11.33 8.14
N THR A 9 3.10 12.64 8.32
CA THR A 9 2.88 13.30 9.60
C THR A 9 1.41 13.66 9.75
N GLY A 10 0.81 13.14 10.82
CA GLY A 10 -0.61 13.38 11.13
C GLY A 10 -1.60 12.61 10.26
N PRO A 11 -2.90 12.85 10.46
CA PRO A 11 -3.94 12.23 9.67
C PRO A 11 -3.78 12.62 8.20
N SER A 12 -3.50 11.66 7.34
CA SER A 12 -3.36 11.91 5.91
C SER A 12 -4.14 10.87 5.13
N ASN A 13 -4.68 11.29 3.98
CA ASN A 13 -5.35 10.36 3.08
C ASN A 13 -4.30 9.49 2.38
N ASP A 14 -4.37 8.18 2.56
CA ASP A 14 -3.45 7.19 1.99
C ASP A 14 -3.37 7.26 0.47
N ALA A 15 -4.45 7.67 -0.20
CA ALA A 15 -4.50 7.85 -1.64
C ALA A 15 -3.43 8.81 -2.19
N ARG A 16 -2.98 9.79 -1.39
CA ARG A 16 -1.90 10.72 -1.78
C ARG A 16 -0.56 10.02 -1.96
N HIS A 17 -0.36 8.91 -1.26
CA HIS A 17 0.92 8.19 -1.23
C HIS A 17 1.02 7.10 -2.31
N LEU A 18 -0.11 6.71 -2.93
CA LEU A 18 -0.20 5.60 -3.88
C LEU A 18 0.82 5.71 -5.02
N ALA A 19 0.81 6.83 -5.75
CA ALA A 19 1.70 7.00 -6.89
C ALA A 19 3.18 7.00 -6.50
N GLY A 20 3.51 7.61 -5.35
CA GLY A 20 4.86 7.63 -4.80
C GLY A 20 5.35 6.25 -4.37
N LEU A 21 4.50 5.47 -3.72
CA LEU A 21 4.79 4.09 -3.32
C LEU A 21 5.01 3.19 -4.54
N LYS A 22 4.12 3.26 -5.52
CA LYS A 22 4.21 2.47 -6.76
C LYS A 22 5.50 2.75 -7.53
N ARG A 23 5.86 4.04 -7.68
CA ARG A 23 7.11 4.45 -8.33
C ARG A 23 8.35 3.97 -7.58
N ARG A 24 8.35 4.04 -6.25
CA ARG A 24 9.47 3.58 -5.43
C ARG A 24 9.61 2.06 -5.45
N ALA A 25 8.50 1.34 -5.34
CA ALA A 25 8.49 -0.11 -5.42
C ALA A 25 9.05 -0.60 -6.76
N SER A 26 8.65 0.04 -7.88
CA SER A 26 9.17 -0.29 -9.21
C SER A 26 10.67 -0.02 -9.38
N ARG A 27 11.20 1.02 -8.70
CA ARG A 27 12.65 1.32 -8.73
C ARG A 27 13.48 0.39 -7.86
N SER A 28 12.86 -0.19 -6.84
CA SER A 28 13.55 -1.05 -5.87
C SER A 28 13.52 -2.53 -6.28
N ASP A 29 12.85 -2.85 -7.39
CA ASP A 29 12.91 -4.19 -7.95
C ASP A 29 14.23 -4.35 -8.72
N GLU A 30 15.08 -5.25 -8.23
CA GLU A 30 16.40 -5.56 -8.82
C GLU A 30 16.31 -6.03 -10.28
N ARG A 31 15.15 -6.55 -10.68
CA ARG A 31 14.88 -7.00 -12.04
C ARG A 31 14.40 -5.88 -12.98
N GLY A 32 14.26 -4.65 -12.46
CA GLY A 32 13.78 -3.51 -13.24
C GLY A 32 12.31 -3.62 -13.70
N HIS A 33 11.55 -4.58 -13.15
CA HIS A 33 10.16 -4.76 -13.54
C HIS A 33 9.27 -3.73 -12.86
N PRO A 34 8.40 -3.02 -13.59
CA PRO A 34 7.45 -2.12 -12.98
C PRO A 34 6.48 -2.92 -12.10
N ALA A 35 6.06 -2.35 -10.97
CA ALA A 35 4.99 -2.93 -10.17
C ALA A 35 3.70 -3.03 -11.02
N TRP A 36 3.33 -4.23 -11.41
CA TRP A 36 2.30 -4.46 -12.43
C TRP A 36 0.89 -4.24 -11.89
N VAL A 37 0.68 -4.59 -10.64
CA VAL A 37 -0.62 -4.51 -9.96
C VAL A 37 -0.40 -4.03 -8.54
N MET A 38 -1.19 -3.04 -8.13
CA MET A 38 -1.27 -2.62 -6.75
C MET A 38 -2.48 -3.26 -6.10
N LEU A 39 -2.25 -3.96 -5.00
CA LEU A 39 -3.30 -4.53 -4.17
C LEU A 39 -3.39 -3.73 -2.88
N ALA A 40 -4.48 -2.99 -2.69
CA ALA A 40 -4.65 -2.14 -1.53
C ALA A 40 -6.11 -2.09 -1.06
N ASP A 41 -6.35 -1.47 0.10
CA ASP A 41 -7.69 -1.26 0.61
C ASP A 41 -8.38 -0.02 -0.01
N SER A 42 -9.62 0.22 0.37
CA SER A 42 -10.40 1.36 -0.12
C SER A 42 -9.86 2.73 0.31
N GLY A 43 -9.00 2.79 1.34
CA GLY A 43 -8.33 4.04 1.75
C GLY A 43 -7.45 4.64 0.66
N PHE A 44 -7.03 3.80 -0.31
CA PHE A 44 -6.26 4.24 -1.48
C PHE A 44 -7.13 4.61 -2.68
N ASP A 45 -8.47 4.63 -2.57
CA ASP A 45 -9.35 5.02 -3.68
C ASP A 45 -9.10 6.47 -4.11
N SER A 46 -8.59 6.65 -5.33
CA SER A 46 -8.29 7.95 -5.94
C SER A 46 -8.46 7.93 -7.45
N ALA A 47 -8.47 9.11 -8.07
CA ALA A 47 -8.51 9.26 -9.52
C ALA A 47 -7.21 8.78 -10.23
N LYS A 48 -6.13 8.55 -9.47
CA LYS A 48 -4.81 8.14 -10.00
C LYS A 48 -4.57 6.63 -9.95
N ILE A 49 -5.61 5.84 -9.78
CA ILE A 49 -5.55 4.39 -9.77
C ILE A 49 -5.37 3.90 -11.21
N GLY A 50 -4.40 3.02 -11.43
CA GLY A 50 -4.21 2.39 -12.73
C GLY A 50 -5.32 1.37 -13.04
N PRO A 51 -5.54 1.06 -14.34
CA PRO A 51 -6.62 0.17 -14.76
C PRO A 51 -6.46 -1.27 -14.27
N ARG A 52 -5.27 -1.68 -13.88
CA ARG A 52 -4.96 -3.01 -13.34
C ARG A 52 -4.90 -3.06 -11.82
N ASP A 53 -4.96 -1.91 -11.14
CA ASP A 53 -4.83 -1.85 -9.68
C ASP A 53 -6.11 -2.36 -9.00
N ILE A 54 -5.95 -3.30 -8.08
CA ILE A 54 -7.04 -3.96 -7.37
C ILE A 54 -7.30 -3.22 -6.06
N ILE A 55 -8.06 -2.14 -6.16
CA ILE A 55 -8.40 -1.24 -5.04
C ILE A 55 -9.91 -1.06 -5.01
N PRO A 56 -10.59 -1.50 -3.95
CA PRO A 56 -12.03 -1.36 -3.85
C PRO A 56 -12.46 0.10 -3.92
N PRO A 57 -13.44 0.46 -4.75
CA PRO A 57 -13.97 1.83 -4.76
C PRO A 57 -14.76 2.11 -3.47
N ILE A 58 -14.59 3.30 -2.91
CA ILE A 58 -15.37 3.77 -1.76
C ILE A 58 -16.84 3.95 -2.20
N ARG A 59 -17.75 3.28 -1.52
CA ARG A 59 -19.20 3.47 -1.71
C ARG A 59 -19.69 4.55 -0.76
N ARG A 60 -19.99 5.71 -1.29
CA ARG A 60 -20.64 6.81 -0.57
C ARG A 60 -22.12 6.84 -0.94
N GLY A 61 -22.96 6.11 -0.20
CA GLY A 61 -24.40 6.07 -0.41
C GLY A 61 -24.83 5.60 -1.81
N GLY A 62 -25.40 4.41 -1.94
CA GLY A 62 -25.99 3.89 -3.17
C GLY A 62 -25.03 3.28 -4.19
N ASN A 63 -25.49 3.19 -5.44
CA ASN A 63 -24.79 2.53 -6.53
C ASN A 63 -23.61 3.33 -7.08
N LEU A 64 -22.57 2.64 -7.54
CA LEU A 64 -21.43 3.25 -8.23
C LEU A 64 -21.90 3.85 -9.56
N LYS A 65 -21.81 5.18 -9.70
CA LYS A 65 -22.30 5.88 -10.90
C LYS A 65 -21.29 5.90 -12.05
N ALA A 66 -20.00 6.05 -11.74
CA ALA A 66 -18.97 6.17 -12.76
C ALA A 66 -18.56 4.80 -13.33
N ALA A 67 -18.48 4.68 -14.65
CA ALA A 67 -18.11 3.44 -15.35
C ALA A 67 -16.76 2.88 -14.85
N GLN A 68 -15.74 3.73 -14.66
CA GLN A 68 -14.44 3.31 -14.13
C GLN A 68 -14.52 2.71 -12.73
N ARG A 69 -15.44 3.19 -11.88
CA ARG A 69 -15.63 2.65 -10.53
C ARG A 69 -16.36 1.31 -10.57
N LYS A 70 -17.29 1.12 -11.51
CA LYS A 70 -17.95 -0.17 -11.75
C LYS A 70 -16.93 -1.22 -12.21
N ALA A 71 -16.11 -0.90 -13.23
CA ALA A 71 -15.07 -1.78 -13.73
C ALA A 71 -14.06 -2.18 -12.63
N ARG A 72 -13.68 -1.24 -11.74
CA ARG A 72 -12.82 -1.56 -10.58
C ARG A 72 -13.51 -2.48 -9.57
N ALA A 73 -14.80 -2.30 -9.35
CA ALA A 73 -15.57 -3.17 -8.45
C ALA A 73 -15.63 -4.60 -9.01
N GLU A 74 -15.81 -4.76 -10.31
CA GLU A 74 -15.78 -6.05 -11.01
C GLU A 74 -14.38 -6.69 -10.89
N LEU A 75 -13.30 -5.93 -11.17
CA LEU A 75 -11.93 -6.41 -11.02
C LEU A 75 -11.65 -6.92 -9.60
N VAL A 76 -12.11 -6.21 -8.57
CA VAL A 76 -11.99 -6.62 -7.17
C VAL A 76 -12.81 -7.89 -6.90
N SER A 77 -13.99 -8.02 -7.49
CA SER A 77 -14.83 -9.23 -7.35
C SER A 77 -14.13 -10.45 -7.94
N HIS A 78 -13.59 -10.35 -9.13
CA HIS A 78 -12.77 -11.41 -9.74
C HIS A 78 -11.54 -11.75 -8.88
N ALA A 79 -10.79 -10.75 -8.44
CA ALA A 79 -9.63 -10.97 -7.58
C ALA A 79 -9.95 -11.60 -6.22
N ARG A 80 -11.19 -11.48 -5.74
CA ARG A 80 -11.67 -12.19 -4.54
C ARG A 80 -11.95 -13.66 -4.83
N LEU A 81 -12.58 -13.96 -5.97
CA LEU A 81 -12.85 -15.33 -6.40
C LEU A 81 -11.54 -16.11 -6.64
N ASP A 82 -10.57 -15.47 -7.27
CA ASP A 82 -9.25 -16.06 -7.54
C ASP A 82 -8.33 -16.11 -6.30
N GLY A 83 -8.78 -15.62 -5.15
CA GLY A 83 -7.98 -15.57 -3.92
C GLY A 83 -6.86 -14.51 -3.92
N LEU A 84 -6.66 -13.79 -5.04
CA LEU A 84 -5.62 -12.77 -5.17
C LEU A 84 -5.82 -11.62 -4.18
N PHE A 85 -7.06 -11.16 -4.00
CA PHE A 85 -7.36 -10.10 -3.04
C PHE A 85 -7.03 -10.50 -1.60
N GLY A 86 -7.12 -11.77 -1.27
CA GLY A 86 -6.72 -12.32 0.02
C GLY A 86 -5.23 -12.14 0.34
N GLN A 87 -4.36 -12.03 -0.68
CA GLN A 87 -2.92 -11.80 -0.49
C GLN A 87 -2.61 -10.49 0.27
N ARG A 88 -3.57 -9.58 0.39
CA ARG A 88 -3.45 -8.33 1.16
C ARG A 88 -3.08 -8.56 2.63
N TRP A 89 -3.50 -9.68 3.23
CA TRP A 89 -3.15 -10.03 4.61
C TRP A 89 -1.63 -10.11 4.85
N LYS A 90 -0.84 -10.39 3.80
CA LYS A 90 0.62 -10.41 3.91
C LYS A 90 1.19 -9.07 4.37
N ASN A 91 0.60 -7.95 3.94
CA ASN A 91 1.02 -6.62 4.39
C ASN A 91 0.66 -6.39 5.87
N GLU A 92 -0.49 -6.88 6.31
CA GLU A 92 -0.91 -6.81 7.71
C GLU A 92 0.04 -7.62 8.60
N THR A 93 0.42 -8.81 8.14
CA THR A 93 1.41 -9.65 8.83
C THR A 93 2.76 -8.94 8.94
N VAL A 94 3.27 -8.36 7.85
CA VAL A 94 4.52 -7.59 7.84
C VAL A 94 4.46 -6.45 8.83
N ASN A 95 3.39 -5.65 8.81
CA ASN A 95 3.19 -4.53 9.73
C ASN A 95 3.10 -5.00 11.19
N SER A 96 2.41 -6.10 11.45
CA SER A 96 2.31 -6.69 12.78
C SER A 96 3.68 -7.13 13.32
N VAL A 97 4.49 -7.76 12.48
CA VAL A 97 5.86 -8.17 12.87
C VAL A 97 6.74 -6.96 13.15
N ILE A 98 6.67 -5.90 12.31
CA ILE A 98 7.43 -4.68 12.52
C ILE A 98 7.03 -4.01 13.83
N LYS A 99 5.73 -3.86 14.10
CA LYS A 99 5.23 -3.28 15.35
C LYS A 99 5.68 -4.08 16.57
N ARG A 100 5.61 -5.39 16.52
CA ARG A 100 5.98 -6.27 17.62
C ARG A 100 7.48 -6.25 17.91
N LYS A 101 8.33 -6.22 16.87
CA LYS A 101 9.79 -6.25 17.03
C LYS A 101 10.42 -4.88 17.30
N PHE A 102 9.88 -3.83 16.68
CA PHE A 102 10.49 -2.49 16.69
C PHE A 102 9.61 -1.40 17.32
N GLY A 103 8.43 -1.79 17.84
CA GLY A 103 7.43 -0.87 18.37
C GLY A 103 6.60 -0.20 17.25
N ASP A 104 5.41 0.24 17.61
CA ASP A 104 4.46 0.91 16.73
C ASP A 104 4.75 2.40 16.56
N ALA A 105 5.40 3.01 17.56
CA ALA A 105 5.74 4.42 17.54
C ALA A 105 7.09 4.71 16.87
N VAL A 106 7.16 5.85 16.22
CA VAL A 106 8.40 6.45 15.74
C VAL A 106 8.89 7.41 16.84
N ARG A 107 10.08 7.18 17.37
CA ARG A 107 10.63 7.93 18.51
C ARG A 107 11.28 9.25 18.13
N SER A 108 11.70 9.38 16.88
CA SER A 108 12.36 10.58 16.39
C SER A 108 11.41 11.77 16.35
N VAL A 109 11.81 12.91 16.89
CA VAL A 109 11.01 14.16 16.91
C VAL A 109 11.06 14.86 15.54
N LYS A 110 12.23 14.93 14.93
CA LYS A 110 12.41 15.60 13.64
C LYS A 110 11.92 14.73 12.48
N ARG A 111 11.20 15.32 11.53
CA ARG A 111 10.65 14.63 10.34
C ARG A 111 11.69 13.81 9.57
N ALA A 112 12.90 14.34 9.41
CA ALA A 112 13.99 13.61 8.76
C ALA A 112 14.36 12.33 9.52
N GLY A 113 14.41 12.40 10.86
CA GLY A 113 14.63 11.25 11.74
C GLY A 113 13.49 10.23 11.64
N GLN A 114 12.25 10.68 11.66
CA GLN A 114 11.08 9.82 11.51
C GLN A 114 11.13 9.01 10.19
N ASN A 115 11.47 9.68 9.08
CA ASN A 115 11.62 9.01 7.80
C ASN A 115 12.76 7.98 7.81
N ARG A 116 13.91 8.31 8.44
CA ARG A 116 15.04 7.38 8.56
C ARG A 116 14.68 6.18 9.42
N GLU A 117 14.04 6.40 10.56
CA GLU A 117 13.61 5.34 11.47
C GLU A 117 12.64 4.38 10.79
N SER A 118 11.62 4.89 10.08
CA SER A 118 10.66 4.06 9.35
C SER A 118 11.33 3.21 8.26
N ARG A 119 12.29 3.80 7.54
CA ARG A 119 13.06 3.06 6.52
C ARG A 119 13.95 2.00 7.15
N LEU A 120 14.59 2.33 8.27
CA LEU A 120 15.47 1.40 8.99
C LEU A 120 14.68 0.19 9.49
N LYS A 121 13.49 0.39 10.05
CA LYS A 121 12.60 -0.71 10.46
C LYS A 121 12.30 -1.65 9.28
N GLY A 122 11.99 -1.11 8.11
CA GLY A 122 11.77 -1.88 6.89
C GLY A 122 13.02 -2.62 6.41
N PHE A 123 14.18 -1.96 6.45
CA PHE A 123 15.47 -2.57 6.08
C PHE A 123 15.84 -3.74 6.99
N ILE A 124 15.76 -3.54 8.31
CA ILE A 124 16.06 -4.59 9.29
C ILE A 124 15.08 -5.76 9.14
N TYR A 125 13.79 -5.50 8.90
CA TYR A 125 12.83 -6.56 8.61
C TYR A 125 13.27 -7.41 7.41
N ASN A 126 13.73 -6.77 6.33
CA ASN A 126 14.19 -7.51 5.14
C ASN A 126 15.48 -8.31 5.41
N ALA A 127 16.38 -7.79 6.23
CA ALA A 127 17.63 -8.47 6.59
C ALA A 127 17.40 -9.71 7.50
N HIS A 128 16.30 -9.71 8.26
CA HIS A 128 15.95 -10.82 9.17
C HIS A 128 15.09 -11.91 8.53
N ARG A 129 14.74 -11.79 7.28
CA ARG A 129 13.92 -12.73 6.53
C ARG A 129 14.78 -13.68 5.72
#